data_dd7e2d7b3325db1196d96c6e25b5a5c0
#
_entry.id   dd7e2d7b3325db1196d96c6e25b5a5c0
#
_cell.length_a   1.000
_cell.length_b   1.000
_cell.length_c   1.000
_cell.angle_alpha   90.00
_cell.angle_beta   90.00
_cell.angle_gamma   90.00
#
_symmetry.space_group_name_H-M   'P 1'
#
loop_
_entity.id
_entity.type
_entity.pdbx_description
1 polymer ?
#
loop_
_entity_poly.entity_id
_entity_poly.type
_entity_poly.pdbx_seq_one_letter_code
_entity_poly.pdbx_strand_id
1 'polypeptide(L)'
;MAIEKMVLLKIVGSLEHMHDMLKEVVFCENAHLNLNVENSSAYNNYLVVHQYESEIVGQKIYNVVDPSNIHNSCSDCLTRIEELAQGLDVELKIDKKLLLENNYSYEDARKDLGLIQFSIGGRVKEINEKKQQIKELNDLRVKIDSIIDKDLQFNKIANLNYFDYEIGTFSSENKSRLKRNYENLSAIVLRIGVIKSSSEDLYMIIFPKQFKEETDNLLKSLNWNQLVIPEDLCCTVSEMIAQIDDKIVNFENEIKDLSSSIEQDKEEIKKKVFKIYNVFKLEDKIAELEQRADFSQNSFVLDVWVNESDKALVDKAIASVSDKYLIKEKAASEFGNQVVPPTKLKNNWFTKPFEMIVKMYGLPAYHEIDPTPFLAITYCLAWGIMFGDIGQGLVYFLAGLFLKKKMPAPGNILMRLGGFSIVFGFVYGSLFGLEQHELPWLPSLLDGGPLAPKNIPSILAVGVLYGVIVLTVSFVFGVINSLRKNDIEEGLFGKNGVAGYLFFISLVFTLVSLTGIIPVPTSVPVTVLLISLVVLILKEPITNILLKKRPLFHHGAGNYFTEAIFEGIETILNALSNAISFVRVGACQKL
;
A
#
# COMPACT_ATOMS: atom_id res chain seq x y z
N MET A 1 4.42 -13.41 -22.02
CA MET A 1 4.08 -13.39 -20.59
C MET A 1 4.31 -11.94 -20.13
N ALA A 2 3.40 -11.38 -19.34
CA ALA A 2 3.51 -10.00 -18.86
C ALA A 2 4.43 -9.85 -17.63
N ILE A 3 4.96 -10.95 -17.11
CA ILE A 3 5.98 -10.99 -16.05
C ILE A 3 7.34 -11.19 -16.71
N GLU A 4 8.30 -10.33 -16.39
CA GLU A 4 9.69 -10.46 -16.86
C GLU A 4 10.35 -11.70 -16.26
N LYS A 5 11.16 -12.39 -17.08
CA LYS A 5 11.94 -13.53 -16.59
C LYS A 5 13.08 -13.01 -15.70
N MET A 6 13.17 -13.59 -14.50
CA MET A 6 14.20 -13.28 -13.53
C MET A 6 15.27 -14.36 -13.51
N VAL A 7 16.51 -13.95 -13.35
CA VAL A 7 17.69 -14.80 -13.19
C VAL A 7 18.39 -14.39 -11.90
N LEU A 8 18.76 -15.36 -11.09
CA LEU A 8 19.61 -15.15 -9.93
C LEU A 8 21.06 -15.11 -10.40
N LEU A 9 21.72 -14.00 -10.16
CA LEU A 9 23.16 -13.85 -10.36
C LEU A 9 23.87 -13.98 -9.02
N LYS A 10 24.79 -14.92 -8.93
CA LYS A 10 25.75 -15.03 -7.85
C LYS A 10 27.02 -14.30 -8.29
N ILE A 11 27.26 -13.16 -7.70
CA ILE A 11 28.41 -12.30 -8.00
C ILE A 11 29.47 -12.56 -6.95
N VAL A 12 30.66 -12.97 -7.39
CA VAL A 12 31.83 -13.18 -6.54
C VAL A 12 32.93 -12.24 -6.98
N GLY A 13 33.53 -11.55 -6.03
CA GLY A 13 34.62 -10.62 -6.28
C GLY A 13 35.58 -10.50 -5.10
N SER A 14 36.69 -9.76 -5.30
CA SER A 14 37.60 -9.43 -4.23
C SER A 14 37.02 -8.42 -3.26
N LEU A 15 37.32 -8.57 -1.96
CA LEU A 15 36.94 -7.60 -0.92
C LEU A 15 37.45 -6.19 -1.19
N GLU A 16 38.64 -6.06 -1.81
CA GLU A 16 39.20 -4.75 -2.14
C GLU A 16 38.35 -3.92 -3.09
N HIS A 17 37.63 -4.57 -3.99
CA HIS A 17 36.76 -3.93 -5.00
C HIS A 17 35.27 -4.04 -4.67
N MET A 18 34.95 -4.57 -3.52
CA MET A 18 33.55 -4.85 -3.13
C MET A 18 32.67 -3.61 -3.19
N HIS A 19 33.07 -2.53 -2.53
CA HIS A 19 32.31 -1.28 -2.47
C HIS A 19 32.01 -0.73 -3.87
N ASP A 20 33.01 -0.68 -4.75
CA ASP A 20 32.83 -0.16 -6.10
C ASP A 20 31.95 -1.08 -6.96
N MET A 21 32.11 -2.41 -6.83
CA MET A 21 31.24 -3.38 -7.51
C MET A 21 29.79 -3.25 -7.05
N LEU A 22 29.54 -3.13 -5.74
CA LEU A 22 28.20 -2.96 -5.19
C LEU A 22 27.56 -1.64 -5.62
N LYS A 23 28.36 -0.57 -5.69
CA LYS A 23 27.94 0.73 -6.20
C LYS A 23 27.42 0.62 -7.65
N GLU A 24 28.16 -0.06 -8.52
CA GLU A 24 27.72 -0.32 -9.89
C GLU A 24 26.46 -1.17 -9.97
N VAL A 25 26.33 -2.18 -9.11
CA VAL A 25 25.11 -3.01 -9.00
C VAL A 25 23.91 -2.15 -8.57
N VAL A 26 24.07 -1.21 -7.63
CA VAL A 26 22.99 -0.28 -7.22
C VAL A 26 22.59 0.64 -8.36
N PHE A 27 23.51 1.09 -9.20
CA PHE A 27 23.23 1.89 -10.38
C PHE A 27 22.46 1.11 -11.47
N CYS A 28 22.60 -0.20 -11.51
CA CYS A 28 21.75 -1.07 -12.33
C CYS A 28 20.34 -1.14 -11.70
N GLU A 29 19.44 -0.23 -12.07
CA GLU A 29 18.08 -0.02 -11.50
C GLU A 29 17.22 -1.28 -11.31
N ASN A 30 17.55 -2.35 -11.98
CA ASN A 30 16.77 -3.58 -12.06
C ASN A 30 17.36 -4.74 -11.25
N ALA A 31 18.36 -4.46 -10.42
CA ALA A 31 18.91 -5.44 -9.50
C ALA A 31 18.08 -5.50 -8.20
N HIS A 32 17.52 -6.66 -7.90
CA HIS A 32 16.72 -6.90 -6.71
C HIS A 32 17.42 -7.89 -5.78
N LEU A 33 17.54 -7.52 -4.51
CA LEU A 33 18.12 -8.39 -3.50
C LEU A 33 17.29 -9.65 -3.28
N ASN A 34 17.98 -10.77 -3.06
CA ASN A 34 17.33 -12.00 -2.69
C ASN A 34 17.00 -12.00 -1.19
N LEU A 35 15.71 -11.84 -0.86
CA LEU A 35 15.23 -11.74 0.53
C LEU A 35 15.00 -13.10 1.22
N ASN A 36 15.00 -14.21 0.47
CA ASN A 36 14.43 -15.47 0.93
C ASN A 36 15.38 -16.68 0.96
N VAL A 37 16.70 -16.48 0.98
CA VAL A 37 17.64 -17.60 1.03
C VAL A 37 18.22 -17.78 2.42
N GLU A 38 17.42 -18.30 3.33
CA GLU A 38 17.92 -18.53 4.70
C GLU A 38 18.75 -19.82 4.90
N ASN A 39 18.66 -20.85 4.10
CA ASN A 39 19.33 -22.13 4.48
C ASN A 39 19.93 -23.00 3.38
N SER A 40 19.80 -22.68 2.10
CA SER A 40 20.47 -23.48 1.04
C SER A 40 21.75 -22.82 0.50
N SER A 41 22.03 -21.59 0.98
CA SER A 41 23.04 -20.73 0.40
C SER A 41 24.48 -21.07 0.83
N ALA A 42 24.70 -21.38 2.09
CA ALA A 42 26.06 -21.55 2.63
C ALA A 42 26.91 -22.60 1.88
N TYR A 43 26.36 -23.79 1.61
CA TYR A 43 27.10 -24.80 0.86
C TYR A 43 27.28 -24.43 -0.62
N ASN A 44 26.25 -23.87 -1.24
CA ASN A 44 26.35 -23.43 -2.64
C ASN A 44 27.30 -22.23 -2.78
N ASN A 45 27.30 -21.30 -1.82
CA ASN A 45 28.19 -20.16 -1.80
C ASN A 45 29.63 -20.62 -1.57
N TYR A 46 29.86 -21.59 -0.69
CA TYR A 46 31.18 -22.21 -0.50
C TYR A 46 31.73 -22.78 -1.80
N LEU A 47 30.95 -23.53 -2.57
CA LEU A 47 31.39 -24.09 -3.86
C LEU A 47 31.74 -23.02 -4.89
N VAL A 48 31.01 -21.90 -4.90
CA VAL A 48 31.25 -20.80 -5.85
C VAL A 48 32.47 -20.00 -5.45
N VAL A 49 32.66 -19.74 -4.15
CA VAL A 49 33.88 -19.12 -3.61
C VAL A 49 35.11 -19.98 -3.90
N HIS A 50 34.96 -21.30 -3.69
CA HIS A 50 36.02 -22.27 -3.99
C HIS A 50 36.45 -22.17 -5.46
N GLN A 51 35.51 -22.14 -6.38
CA GLN A 51 35.81 -22.03 -7.80
C GLN A 51 36.52 -20.68 -8.11
N TYR A 52 36.02 -19.56 -7.56
CA TYR A 52 36.65 -18.24 -7.76
C TYR A 52 38.09 -18.19 -7.24
N GLU A 53 38.32 -18.62 -6.00
CA GLU A 53 39.62 -18.56 -5.37
C GLU A 53 40.61 -19.54 -6.04
N SER A 54 40.16 -20.73 -6.46
CA SER A 54 41.03 -21.73 -7.11
C SER A 54 41.34 -21.40 -8.58
N GLU A 55 40.34 -20.96 -9.36
CA GLU A 55 40.46 -20.77 -10.81
C GLU A 55 40.88 -19.35 -11.20
N ILE A 56 40.41 -18.32 -10.48
CA ILE A 56 40.61 -16.92 -10.83
C ILE A 56 41.73 -16.27 -9.99
N VAL A 57 41.72 -16.50 -8.66
CA VAL A 57 42.70 -15.90 -7.74
C VAL A 57 43.94 -16.78 -7.56
N GLY A 58 43.80 -18.12 -7.77
CA GLY A 58 44.94 -19.05 -7.65
C GLY A 58 45.37 -19.33 -6.20
N GLN A 59 44.54 -19.05 -5.22
CA GLN A 59 44.77 -19.24 -3.78
C GLN A 59 43.96 -20.40 -3.21
N LYS A 60 44.40 -20.95 -2.07
CA LYS A 60 43.64 -21.97 -1.34
C LYS A 60 42.54 -21.34 -0.48
N ILE A 61 41.44 -22.05 -0.39
CA ILE A 61 40.18 -21.62 0.19
C ILE A 61 40.18 -21.61 1.70
N TYR A 62 39.40 -20.67 2.19
CA TYR A 62 39.04 -20.51 3.58
C TYR A 62 37.52 -20.50 3.76
N ASN A 63 37.06 -20.85 4.96
CA ASN A 63 35.64 -20.90 5.29
C ASN A 63 34.95 -19.54 5.09
N VAL A 64 33.72 -19.56 4.62
CA VAL A 64 32.87 -18.37 4.56
C VAL A 64 32.58 -17.90 5.99
N VAL A 65 32.83 -16.64 6.28
CA VAL A 65 32.68 -16.02 7.61
C VAL A 65 31.45 -15.13 7.61
N ASP A 66 30.70 -15.14 8.70
CA ASP A 66 29.49 -14.34 8.88
C ASP A 66 29.84 -12.85 9.14
N PRO A 67 29.22 -11.88 8.44
CA PRO A 67 29.68 -10.49 8.37
C PRO A 67 29.22 -9.59 9.52
N SER A 68 29.04 -10.07 10.73
CA SER A 68 28.41 -9.32 11.83
C SER A 68 29.09 -8.00 12.26
N ASN A 69 30.20 -7.55 11.66
CA ASN A 69 31.00 -6.43 12.18
C ASN A 69 31.46 -5.35 11.16
N ILE A 70 30.98 -5.32 9.92
CA ILE A 70 31.57 -4.42 8.89
C ILE A 70 30.76 -3.12 8.66
N HIS A 71 29.69 -2.87 9.41
CA HIS A 71 28.81 -1.75 9.10
C HIS A 71 29.01 -0.52 9.95
N ASN A 72 29.43 0.57 9.29
CA ASN A 72 29.09 1.92 9.69
C ASN A 72 27.78 2.31 9.02
N SER A 73 26.66 2.21 9.72
CA SER A 73 25.37 2.66 9.19
C SER A 73 25.41 4.17 8.94
N CYS A 74 25.01 4.60 7.74
CA CYS A 74 24.82 6.01 7.41
C CYS A 74 23.55 6.59 8.07
N SER A 75 22.84 5.83 8.90
CA SER A 75 21.56 6.19 9.51
C SER A 75 21.63 7.50 10.27
N ASP A 76 22.66 7.71 11.09
CA ASP A 76 22.83 8.96 11.84
C ASP A 76 23.01 10.18 10.93
N CYS A 77 23.75 10.02 9.83
CA CYS A 77 23.96 11.10 8.86
C CYS A 77 22.69 11.39 8.09
N LEU A 78 21.91 10.35 7.74
CA LEU A 78 20.61 10.51 7.08
C LEU A 78 19.61 11.22 7.99
N THR A 79 19.48 10.82 9.26
CA THR A 79 18.60 11.49 10.22
C THR A 79 18.92 12.97 10.35
N ARG A 80 20.21 13.31 10.50
CA ARG A 80 20.66 14.70 10.62
C ARG A 80 20.38 15.54 9.38
N ILE A 81 20.52 14.96 8.17
CA ILE A 81 20.23 15.68 6.94
C ILE A 81 18.74 15.82 6.68
N GLU A 82 17.92 14.85 7.11
CA GLU A 82 16.47 14.93 7.06
C GLU A 82 15.94 16.03 8.01
N GLU A 83 16.50 16.16 9.21
CA GLU A 83 16.20 17.25 10.15
C GLU A 83 16.54 18.62 9.54
N LEU A 84 17.72 18.75 8.90
CA LEU A 84 18.12 19.97 8.20
C LEU A 84 17.16 20.30 7.04
N ALA A 85 16.80 19.31 6.24
CA ALA A 85 15.91 19.47 5.10
C ALA A 85 14.50 19.91 5.54
N GLN A 86 13.99 19.34 6.64
CA GLN A 86 12.69 19.71 7.22
C GLN A 86 12.68 21.18 7.70
N GLY A 87 13.77 21.62 8.34
CA GLY A 87 13.88 23.02 8.78
C GLY A 87 14.00 24.02 7.63
N LEU A 88 14.65 23.64 6.55
CA LEU A 88 14.86 24.46 5.34
C LEU A 88 13.71 24.36 4.33
N ASP A 89 12.68 23.57 4.58
CA ASP A 89 11.59 23.24 3.64
C ASP A 89 12.12 22.72 2.28
N VAL A 90 13.08 21.79 2.32
CA VAL A 90 13.66 21.14 1.14
C VAL A 90 13.00 19.79 0.94
N GLU A 91 12.38 19.59 -0.22
CA GLU A 91 11.87 18.27 -0.61
C GLU A 91 13.05 17.39 -1.07
N LEU A 92 13.35 16.35 -0.28
CA LEU A 92 14.42 15.40 -0.59
C LEU A 92 13.92 14.40 -1.63
N LYS A 93 14.60 14.36 -2.79
CA LYS A 93 14.35 13.41 -3.88
C LYS A 93 15.67 12.76 -4.29
N ILE A 94 15.61 11.50 -4.69
CA ILE A 94 16.78 10.81 -5.25
C ILE A 94 16.91 11.22 -6.71
N ASP A 95 18.03 11.84 -7.06
CA ASP A 95 18.39 12.17 -8.44
C ASP A 95 19.63 11.39 -8.87
N LYS A 96 19.43 10.36 -9.70
CA LYS A 96 20.48 9.48 -10.19
C LYS A 96 21.49 10.16 -11.09
N LYS A 97 21.10 11.21 -11.84
CA LYS A 97 22.02 11.94 -12.70
C LYS A 97 23.11 12.63 -11.89
N LEU A 98 22.73 13.20 -10.74
CA LEU A 98 23.69 13.84 -9.83
C LEU A 98 24.67 12.84 -9.20
N LEU A 99 24.26 11.59 -9.01
CA LEU A 99 25.13 10.53 -8.47
C LEU A 99 26.16 10.04 -9.48
N LEU A 100 25.81 10.03 -10.78
CA LEU A 100 26.70 9.60 -11.86
C LEU A 100 27.68 10.68 -12.27
N GLU A 101 27.33 11.97 -12.12
CA GLU A 101 28.15 13.09 -12.59
C GLU A 101 29.17 13.61 -11.56
N ASN A 102 29.15 13.18 -10.30
CA ASN A 102 29.97 13.74 -9.23
C ASN A 102 30.98 12.76 -8.65
N ASN A 103 32.25 13.13 -8.68
CA ASN A 103 33.33 12.59 -7.83
C ASN A 103 33.20 13.06 -6.36
N TYR A 104 31.98 13.18 -5.84
CA TYR A 104 31.73 13.64 -4.48
C TYR A 104 31.69 12.45 -3.53
N SER A 105 32.77 12.33 -2.73
CA SER A 105 32.94 11.16 -1.85
C SER A 105 32.04 11.23 -0.59
N TYR A 106 31.83 10.07 0.03
CA TYR A 106 31.16 9.98 1.34
C TYR A 106 31.86 10.84 2.40
N GLU A 107 33.19 10.84 2.44
CA GLU A 107 33.93 11.63 3.42
C GLU A 107 33.77 13.14 3.21
N ASP A 108 33.72 13.60 1.96
CA ASP A 108 33.47 15.00 1.64
C ASP A 108 32.05 15.40 2.00
N ALA A 109 31.07 14.53 1.71
CA ALA A 109 29.68 14.73 2.11
C ALA A 109 29.54 14.84 3.64
N ARG A 110 30.27 14.01 4.39
CA ARG A 110 30.27 14.04 5.87
C ARG A 110 30.91 15.31 6.42
N LYS A 111 32.01 15.78 5.82
CA LYS A 111 32.66 17.06 6.19
C LYS A 111 31.73 18.23 5.92
N ASP A 112 31.14 18.28 4.73
CA ASP A 112 30.21 19.34 4.35
C ASP A 112 28.96 19.37 5.22
N LEU A 113 28.42 18.19 5.59
CA LEU A 113 27.32 18.10 6.57
C LEU A 113 27.73 18.72 7.91
N GLY A 114 28.93 18.40 8.41
CA GLY A 114 29.47 18.99 9.65
C GLY A 114 29.58 20.51 9.58
N LEU A 115 30.06 21.06 8.46
CA LEU A 115 30.15 22.51 8.25
C LEU A 115 28.77 23.18 8.20
N ILE A 116 27.80 22.57 7.51
CA ILE A 116 26.40 23.07 7.46
C ILE A 116 25.78 23.03 8.86
N GLN A 117 25.94 21.92 9.59
CA GLN A 117 25.42 21.81 10.96
C GLN A 117 26.03 22.87 11.89
N PHE A 118 27.33 23.13 11.79
CA PHE A 118 27.98 24.15 12.59
C PHE A 118 27.47 25.56 12.27
N SER A 119 27.24 25.87 10.98
CA SER A 119 26.82 27.21 10.55
C SER A 119 25.34 27.53 10.81
N ILE A 120 24.44 26.60 10.58
CA ILE A 120 22.99 26.82 10.65
C ILE A 120 22.22 25.83 11.52
N GLY A 121 22.86 24.73 11.98
CA GLY A 121 22.18 23.63 12.67
C GLY A 121 21.40 24.06 13.91
N GLY A 122 21.95 24.98 14.70
CA GLY A 122 21.27 25.53 15.88
C GLY A 122 19.97 26.26 15.54
N ARG A 123 19.99 27.09 14.48
CA ARG A 123 18.80 27.84 14.01
C ARG A 123 17.75 26.91 13.41
N VAL A 124 18.20 25.91 12.64
CA VAL A 124 17.31 24.90 12.04
C VAL A 124 16.64 24.05 13.13
N LYS A 125 17.37 23.65 14.16
CA LYS A 125 16.83 22.93 15.31
C LYS A 125 15.74 23.75 16.00
N GLU A 126 15.99 25.03 16.25
CA GLU A 126 15.02 25.92 16.86
C GLU A 126 13.77 26.11 15.99
N ILE A 127 13.91 26.22 14.67
CA ILE A 127 12.79 26.24 13.72
C ILE A 127 11.97 24.96 13.80
N ASN A 128 12.60 23.80 13.85
CA ASN A 128 11.91 22.51 13.94
C ASN A 128 11.16 22.34 15.27
N GLU A 129 11.76 22.73 16.39
CA GLU A 129 11.12 22.74 17.70
C GLU A 129 9.88 23.63 17.71
N LYS A 130 9.97 24.85 17.14
CA LYS A 130 8.82 25.75 17.02
C LYS A 130 7.74 25.20 16.08
N LYS A 131 8.09 24.63 14.96
CA LYS A 131 7.15 23.95 14.05
C LYS A 131 6.41 22.80 14.76
N GLN A 132 7.11 22.03 15.58
CA GLN A 132 6.51 20.97 16.37
C GLN A 132 5.54 21.53 17.41
N GLN A 133 5.92 22.61 18.11
CA GLN A 133 5.05 23.31 19.08
C GLN A 133 3.79 23.87 18.40
N ILE A 134 3.92 24.47 17.21
CA ILE A 134 2.76 24.95 16.42
C ILE A 134 1.82 23.78 16.09
N LYS A 135 2.36 22.64 15.69
CA LYS A 135 1.57 21.43 15.40
C LYS A 135 0.79 20.97 16.63
N GLU A 136 1.46 20.88 17.77
CA GLU A 136 0.84 20.48 19.04
C GLU A 136 -0.26 21.47 19.47
N LEU A 137 0.01 22.78 19.33
CA LEU A 137 -0.97 23.83 19.62
C LEU A 137 -2.17 23.78 18.65
N ASN A 138 -1.96 23.51 17.37
CA ASN A 138 -3.05 23.34 16.40
C ASN A 138 -3.90 22.11 16.74
N ASP A 139 -3.30 20.98 17.10
CA ASP A 139 -4.00 19.78 17.52
C ASP A 139 -4.82 20.03 18.80
N LEU A 140 -4.25 20.78 19.75
CA LEU A 140 -4.94 21.19 20.97
C LEU A 140 -6.10 22.15 20.63
N ARG A 141 -5.88 23.14 19.77
CA ARG A 141 -6.88 24.09 19.29
C ARG A 141 -8.11 23.39 18.69
N VAL A 142 -7.89 22.41 17.81
CA VAL A 142 -8.97 21.63 17.19
C VAL A 142 -9.80 20.88 18.23
N LYS A 143 -9.15 20.32 19.25
CA LYS A 143 -9.83 19.65 20.36
C LYS A 143 -10.62 20.61 21.24
N ILE A 144 -10.05 21.76 21.60
CA ILE A 144 -10.71 22.79 22.40
C ILE A 144 -11.87 23.43 21.61
N ASP A 145 -11.71 23.68 20.30
CA ASP A 145 -12.78 24.22 19.46
C ASP A 145 -13.98 23.26 19.33
N SER A 146 -13.75 21.98 19.58
CA SER A 146 -14.80 20.94 19.58
C SER A 146 -15.71 21.00 20.83
N ILE A 147 -15.38 21.80 21.84
CA ILE A 147 -16.18 22.00 23.05
C ILE A 147 -17.41 22.84 22.70
N ILE A 148 -18.60 22.33 23.05
CA ILE A 148 -19.89 22.93 22.67
C ILE A 148 -20.12 24.25 23.42
N ASP A 149 -19.89 24.27 24.72
CA ASP A 149 -20.05 25.48 25.56
C ASP A 149 -18.77 26.32 25.54
N LYS A 150 -18.81 27.42 24.81
CA LYS A 150 -17.67 28.33 24.65
C LYS A 150 -17.43 29.22 25.88
N ASP A 151 -18.42 29.35 26.77
CA ASP A 151 -18.36 30.13 27.99
C ASP A 151 -17.96 29.31 29.23
N LEU A 152 -17.68 28.03 29.04
CA LEU A 152 -17.23 27.11 30.10
C LEU A 152 -15.95 27.66 30.76
N GLN A 153 -16.01 27.94 32.06
CA GLN A 153 -14.92 28.53 32.83
C GLN A 153 -14.12 27.43 33.55
N PHE A 154 -13.03 27.01 32.96
CA PHE A 154 -12.16 25.96 33.54
C PHE A 154 -11.53 26.38 34.88
N ASN A 155 -11.24 27.69 35.08
CA ASN A 155 -10.71 28.21 36.34
C ASN A 155 -11.62 27.92 37.53
N LYS A 156 -12.94 27.99 37.35
CA LYS A 156 -13.87 27.68 38.43
C LYS A 156 -13.90 26.21 38.78
N ILE A 157 -13.71 25.35 37.79
CA ILE A 157 -13.70 23.89 37.97
C ILE A 157 -12.36 23.44 38.57
N ALA A 158 -11.24 24.01 38.12
CA ALA A 158 -9.91 23.71 38.61
C ALA A 158 -9.72 24.10 40.10
N ASN A 159 -10.41 25.16 40.57
CA ASN A 159 -10.34 25.64 41.94
C ASN A 159 -11.27 24.93 42.95
N LEU A 160 -11.90 23.80 42.54
CA LEU A 160 -12.71 23.01 43.48
C LEU A 160 -11.82 22.32 44.55
N ASN A 161 -12.10 22.61 45.80
CA ASN A 161 -11.28 22.11 46.91
C ASN A 161 -11.28 20.58 47.06
N TYR A 162 -12.41 19.93 46.79
CA TYR A 162 -12.66 18.52 47.03
C TYR A 162 -12.74 17.67 45.79
N PHE A 163 -12.83 18.29 44.63
CA PHE A 163 -12.98 17.61 43.35
C PHE A 163 -11.78 17.91 42.44
N ASP A 164 -11.50 16.95 41.55
CA ASP A 164 -10.55 17.08 40.43
C ASP A 164 -11.30 16.77 39.15
N TYR A 165 -10.74 17.11 38.00
CA TYR A 165 -11.38 16.85 36.71
C TYR A 165 -10.37 16.40 35.68
N GLU A 166 -10.80 15.57 34.74
CA GLU A 166 -10.06 15.22 33.55
C GLU A 166 -10.90 15.41 32.30
N ILE A 167 -10.22 15.79 31.22
CA ILE A 167 -10.85 15.92 29.91
C ILE A 167 -10.17 14.92 28.97
N GLY A 168 -10.94 14.29 28.07
CA GLY A 168 -10.37 13.35 27.12
C GLY A 168 -11.42 12.69 26.24
N THR A 169 -10.98 11.70 25.49
CA THR A 169 -11.84 10.97 24.55
C THR A 169 -11.85 9.48 24.83
N PHE A 170 -12.94 8.83 24.45
CA PHE A 170 -13.08 7.38 24.37
C PHE A 170 -13.41 6.95 22.94
N SER A 171 -12.93 5.76 22.57
CA SER A 171 -13.45 5.09 21.38
C SER A 171 -14.94 4.73 21.55
N SER A 172 -15.66 4.60 20.43
CA SER A 172 -17.09 4.25 20.44
C SER A 172 -17.40 2.93 21.17
N GLU A 173 -16.47 1.98 21.14
CA GLU A 173 -16.56 0.69 21.82
C GLU A 173 -16.45 0.86 23.35
N ASN A 174 -15.49 1.65 23.82
CA ASN A 174 -15.26 1.90 25.24
C ASN A 174 -16.35 2.76 25.89
N LYS A 175 -17.06 3.58 25.11
CA LYS A 175 -18.28 4.28 25.53
C LYS A 175 -19.37 3.32 26.05
N SER A 176 -19.53 2.19 25.38
CA SER A 176 -20.50 1.16 25.82
C SER A 176 -20.05 0.46 27.10
N ARG A 177 -18.74 0.27 27.29
CA ARG A 177 -18.16 -0.27 28.54
C ARG A 177 -18.30 0.71 29.71
N LEU A 178 -18.06 2.00 29.46
CA LEU A 178 -18.27 3.05 30.47
C LEU A 178 -19.71 3.09 30.95
N LYS A 179 -20.70 3.03 30.03
CA LYS A 179 -22.12 2.99 30.41
C LYS A 179 -22.49 1.81 31.29
N ARG A 180 -21.88 0.62 31.08
CA ARG A 180 -22.15 -0.58 31.89
C ARG A 180 -21.52 -0.48 33.30
N ASN A 181 -20.41 0.24 33.44
CA ASN A 181 -19.67 0.38 34.69
C ASN A 181 -19.94 1.71 35.40
N TYR A 182 -20.90 2.51 34.91
CA TYR A 182 -21.15 3.85 35.42
C TYR A 182 -21.58 3.86 36.90
N GLU A 183 -22.29 2.85 37.37
CA GLU A 183 -22.71 2.70 38.78
C GLU A 183 -21.54 2.48 39.75
N ASN A 184 -20.40 1.96 39.24
CA ASN A 184 -19.19 1.72 40.02
C ASN A 184 -18.21 2.91 39.97
N LEU A 185 -18.55 3.97 39.20
CA LEU A 185 -17.72 5.14 39.05
C LEU A 185 -18.19 6.24 40.00
N SER A 186 -17.39 6.56 41.01
CA SER A 186 -17.65 7.70 41.92
C SER A 186 -17.31 9.04 41.25
N ALA A 187 -17.76 9.25 40.00
CA ALA A 187 -17.45 10.42 39.19
C ALA A 187 -18.64 10.84 38.32
N ILE A 188 -18.69 12.12 38.00
CA ILE A 188 -19.68 12.70 37.07
C ILE A 188 -19.03 12.76 35.68
N VAL A 189 -19.66 12.11 34.69
CA VAL A 189 -19.20 12.08 33.30
C VAL A 189 -20.08 12.98 32.45
N LEU A 190 -19.51 14.04 31.91
CA LEU A 190 -20.19 15.04 31.09
C LEU A 190 -19.66 14.97 29.64
N ARG A 191 -20.56 14.87 28.68
CA ARG A 191 -20.16 15.04 27.27
C ARG A 191 -20.10 16.52 26.94
N ILE A 192 -18.91 17.01 26.63
CA ILE A 192 -18.63 18.44 26.39
C ILE A 192 -18.46 18.80 24.90
N GLY A 193 -18.25 17.81 24.04
CA GLY A 193 -18.02 18.08 22.62
C GLY A 193 -17.93 16.85 21.74
N VAL A 194 -17.64 17.09 20.45
CA VAL A 194 -17.36 16.06 19.44
C VAL A 194 -16.21 16.53 18.57
N ILE A 195 -15.15 15.75 18.48
CA ILE A 195 -14.01 16.06 17.61
C ILE A 195 -14.39 15.74 16.16
N LYS A 196 -14.50 16.77 15.32
CA LYS A 196 -14.96 16.66 13.92
C LYS A 196 -14.03 15.77 13.06
N SER A 197 -12.73 15.74 13.37
CA SER A 197 -11.73 15.00 12.61
C SER A 197 -11.75 13.49 12.84
N SER A 198 -12.03 13.03 14.06
CA SER A 198 -12.07 11.60 14.44
C SER A 198 -13.47 11.09 14.72
N SER A 199 -14.49 11.96 14.74
CA SER A 199 -15.87 11.64 15.16
C SER A 199 -15.94 11.05 16.58
N GLU A 200 -14.94 11.32 17.42
CA GLU A 200 -14.91 10.90 18.82
C GLU A 200 -15.61 11.92 19.71
N ASP A 201 -16.35 11.43 20.70
CA ASP A 201 -16.97 12.29 21.70
C ASP A 201 -15.93 12.76 22.72
N LEU A 202 -15.93 14.06 23.06
CA LEU A 202 -15.10 14.64 24.09
C LEU A 202 -15.88 14.69 25.40
N TYR A 203 -15.27 14.15 26.46
CA TYR A 203 -15.87 14.07 27.79
C TYR A 203 -15.05 14.84 28.81
N MET A 204 -15.74 15.35 29.83
CA MET A 204 -15.17 15.83 31.08
C MET A 204 -15.64 14.90 32.19
N ILE A 205 -14.70 14.44 33.02
CA ILE A 205 -14.95 13.56 34.17
C ILE A 205 -14.55 14.34 35.41
N ILE A 206 -15.49 14.51 36.34
CA ILE A 206 -15.30 15.23 37.61
C ILE A 206 -15.42 14.20 38.71
N PHE A 207 -14.41 14.07 39.56
CA PHE A 207 -14.35 13.09 40.63
C PHE A 207 -13.78 13.67 41.92
N PRO A 208 -14.15 13.11 43.10
CA PRO A 208 -13.57 13.53 44.36
C PRO A 208 -12.09 13.15 44.43
N LYS A 209 -11.22 14.04 44.95
CA LYS A 209 -9.77 13.83 45.04
C LYS A 209 -9.36 12.55 45.76
N GLN A 210 -10.19 12.09 46.71
CA GLN A 210 -9.95 10.85 47.45
C GLN A 210 -10.07 9.58 46.58
N PHE A 211 -10.76 9.63 45.46
CA PHE A 211 -10.96 8.50 44.53
C PHE A 211 -10.11 8.61 43.25
N LYS A 212 -9.08 9.46 43.27
CA LYS A 212 -8.23 9.71 42.10
C LYS A 212 -7.59 8.43 41.54
N GLU A 213 -6.94 7.64 42.40
CA GLU A 213 -6.28 6.40 41.97
C GLU A 213 -7.25 5.37 41.36
N GLU A 214 -8.44 5.24 41.95
CA GLU A 214 -9.46 4.32 41.43
C GLU A 214 -9.99 4.78 40.09
N THR A 215 -10.23 6.09 39.95
CA THR A 215 -10.68 6.70 38.70
C THR A 215 -9.61 6.57 37.60
N ASP A 216 -8.35 6.87 37.89
CA ASP A 216 -7.22 6.74 36.97
C ASP A 216 -7.05 5.30 36.47
N ASN A 217 -7.16 4.31 37.34
CA ASN A 217 -7.06 2.90 37.00
C ASN A 217 -8.21 2.45 36.07
N LEU A 218 -9.41 2.92 36.34
CA LEU A 218 -10.57 2.63 35.53
C LEU A 218 -10.45 3.32 34.16
N LEU A 219 -10.04 4.56 34.10
CA LEU A 219 -9.81 5.31 32.87
C LEU A 219 -8.73 4.66 31.98
N LYS A 220 -7.63 4.20 32.59
CA LYS A 220 -6.61 3.42 31.88
C LYS A 220 -7.17 2.13 31.29
N SER A 221 -8.03 1.42 32.03
CA SER A 221 -8.68 0.19 31.55
C SER A 221 -9.61 0.42 30.35
N LEU A 222 -10.12 1.65 30.19
CA LEU A 222 -11.00 2.09 29.10
C LEU A 222 -10.24 2.76 27.94
N ASN A 223 -8.92 2.68 27.92
CA ASN A 223 -8.08 3.37 26.93
C ASN A 223 -8.44 4.86 26.82
N TRP A 224 -8.51 5.53 27.97
CA TRP A 224 -8.75 6.97 28.05
C TRP A 224 -7.61 7.75 27.39
N ASN A 225 -7.93 8.61 26.45
CA ASN A 225 -6.98 9.51 25.83
C ASN A 225 -7.16 10.90 26.45
N GLN A 226 -6.34 11.18 27.45
CA GLN A 226 -6.42 12.42 28.22
C GLN A 226 -6.00 13.62 27.39
N LEU A 227 -6.78 14.70 27.47
CA LEU A 227 -6.45 16.00 26.92
C LEU A 227 -5.94 16.88 28.08
N VAL A 228 -4.64 17.08 28.14
CA VAL A 228 -4.01 17.96 29.13
C VAL A 228 -4.14 19.39 28.62
N ILE A 229 -4.85 20.24 29.40
CA ILE A 229 -4.91 21.68 29.18
C ILE A 229 -3.82 22.32 30.03
N PRO A 230 -2.86 23.06 29.44
CA PRO A 230 -1.84 23.77 30.21
C PRO A 230 -2.46 24.76 31.21
N GLU A 231 -1.88 24.87 32.41
CA GLU A 231 -2.39 25.72 33.49
C GLU A 231 -2.45 27.21 33.11
N ASP A 232 -1.55 27.66 32.26
CA ASP A 232 -1.48 29.03 31.72
C ASP A 232 -2.63 29.37 30.76
N LEU A 233 -3.38 28.37 30.30
CA LEU A 233 -4.54 28.54 29.41
C LEU A 233 -5.89 28.36 30.14
N CYS A 234 -5.92 28.35 31.45
CA CYS A 234 -7.13 28.12 32.26
C CYS A 234 -8.10 29.36 32.26
N CYS A 235 -8.74 29.66 31.16
CA CYS A 235 -9.72 30.72 30.96
C CYS A 235 -11.04 30.14 30.41
N THR A 236 -11.83 30.94 29.74
CA THR A 236 -12.96 30.49 28.93
C THR A 236 -12.45 29.82 27.64
N VAL A 237 -13.26 28.92 27.03
CA VAL A 237 -12.89 28.25 25.77
C VAL A 237 -12.56 29.27 24.67
N SER A 238 -13.31 30.38 24.57
CA SER A 238 -13.06 31.42 23.58
C SER A 238 -11.73 32.13 23.81
N GLU A 239 -11.39 32.45 25.08
CA GLU A 239 -10.12 33.08 25.44
C GLU A 239 -8.93 32.13 25.23
N MET A 240 -9.09 30.84 25.52
CA MET A 240 -8.06 29.83 25.24
C MET A 240 -7.73 29.74 23.75
N ILE A 241 -8.74 29.71 22.89
CA ILE A 241 -8.53 29.69 21.44
C ILE A 241 -7.78 30.96 20.99
N ALA A 242 -8.16 32.15 21.49
CA ALA A 242 -7.48 33.38 21.16
C ALA A 242 -6.00 33.36 21.62
N GLN A 243 -5.74 32.92 22.84
CA GLN A 243 -4.36 32.80 23.36
C GLN A 243 -3.50 31.78 22.57
N ILE A 244 -4.10 30.67 22.13
CA ILE A 244 -3.42 29.67 21.27
C ILE A 244 -3.11 30.30 19.91
N ASP A 245 -4.06 31.01 19.31
CA ASP A 245 -3.87 31.69 18.02
C ASP A 245 -2.77 32.75 18.13
N ASP A 246 -2.73 33.53 19.20
CA ASP A 246 -1.66 34.52 19.45
C ASP A 246 -0.29 33.84 19.63
N LYS A 247 -0.21 32.72 20.37
CA LYS A 247 1.04 31.95 20.51
C LYS A 247 1.52 31.40 19.17
N ILE A 248 0.61 30.88 18.33
CA ILE A 248 0.93 30.38 16.99
C ILE A 248 1.50 31.51 16.11
N VAL A 249 0.85 32.67 16.08
CA VAL A 249 1.31 33.84 15.31
C VAL A 249 2.68 34.31 15.79
N ASN A 250 2.94 34.31 17.10
CA ASN A 250 4.25 34.66 17.63
C ASN A 250 5.32 33.66 17.18
N PHE A 251 5.06 32.37 17.27
CA PHE A 251 6.02 31.35 16.78
C PHE A 251 6.23 31.41 15.27
N GLU A 252 5.18 31.70 14.48
CA GLU A 252 5.31 31.90 13.03
C GLU A 252 6.20 33.12 12.70
N ASN A 253 6.07 34.23 13.45
CA ASN A 253 6.93 35.40 13.28
C ASN A 253 8.38 35.07 13.65
N GLU A 254 8.62 34.39 14.77
CA GLU A 254 9.98 33.95 15.18
C GLU A 254 10.60 33.01 14.14
N ILE A 255 9.84 32.07 13.58
CA ILE A 255 10.31 31.19 12.47
C ILE A 255 10.66 32.04 11.25
N LYS A 256 9.86 33.06 10.93
CA LYS A 256 10.14 33.96 9.81
C LYS A 256 11.43 34.76 10.01
N ASP A 257 11.68 35.26 11.22
CA ASP A 257 12.92 35.99 11.54
C ASP A 257 14.14 35.07 11.48
N LEU A 258 14.04 33.87 12.03
CA LEU A 258 15.10 32.85 11.92
C LEU A 258 15.36 32.44 10.46
N SER A 259 14.30 32.23 9.68
CA SER A 259 14.41 31.85 8.27
C SER A 259 15.01 32.97 7.42
N SER A 260 14.66 34.25 7.69
CA SER A 260 15.25 35.41 6.98
C SER A 260 16.76 35.53 7.21
N SER A 261 17.23 35.13 8.39
CA SER A 261 18.68 35.11 8.71
C SER A 261 19.46 34.03 7.94
N ILE A 262 18.77 33.04 7.36
CA ILE A 262 19.38 31.93 6.58
C ILE A 262 19.24 32.22 5.06
N GLU A 263 18.41 33.21 4.68
CA GLU A 263 17.95 33.40 3.30
C GLU A 263 19.04 33.80 2.31
N GLN A 264 20.13 34.43 2.77
CA GLN A 264 21.25 34.84 1.91
C GLN A 264 22.00 33.65 1.27
N ASP A 265 22.07 32.50 1.98
CA ASP A 265 22.79 31.31 1.52
C ASP A 265 21.85 30.12 1.20
N LYS A 266 20.53 30.33 1.35
CA LYS A 266 19.52 29.26 1.32
C LYS A 266 19.53 28.39 0.07
N GLU A 267 19.67 28.98 -1.10
CA GLU A 267 19.69 28.25 -2.38
C GLU A 267 20.95 27.41 -2.56
N GLU A 268 22.10 27.90 -2.10
CA GLU A 268 23.36 27.16 -2.16
C GLU A 268 23.35 26.00 -1.16
N ILE A 269 22.87 26.28 0.06
CA ILE A 269 22.74 25.26 1.12
C ILE A 269 21.75 24.17 0.69
N LYS A 270 20.60 24.53 0.12
CA LYS A 270 19.64 23.56 -0.41
C LYS A 270 20.26 22.62 -1.44
N LYS A 271 21.01 23.16 -2.39
CA LYS A 271 21.72 22.34 -3.39
C LYS A 271 22.76 21.42 -2.76
N LYS A 272 23.50 21.89 -1.76
CA LYS A 272 24.46 21.07 -1.01
C LYS A 272 23.75 19.96 -0.20
N VAL A 273 22.72 20.31 0.54
CA VAL A 273 21.90 19.34 1.31
C VAL A 273 21.33 18.26 0.39
N PHE A 274 20.81 18.64 -0.77
CA PHE A 274 20.31 17.68 -1.75
C PHE A 274 21.38 16.74 -2.30
N LYS A 275 22.58 17.26 -2.59
CA LYS A 275 23.73 16.43 -3.02
C LYS A 275 24.18 15.46 -1.93
N ILE A 276 24.35 15.96 -0.70
CA ILE A 276 24.77 15.16 0.46
C ILE A 276 23.77 14.05 0.74
N TYR A 277 22.46 14.36 0.70
CA TYR A 277 21.41 13.37 0.88
C TYR A 277 21.50 12.24 -0.14
N ASN A 278 21.70 12.57 -1.42
CA ASN A 278 21.82 11.56 -2.47
C ASN A 278 23.02 10.63 -2.25
N VAL A 279 24.17 11.19 -1.82
CA VAL A 279 25.35 10.38 -1.49
C VAL A 279 25.07 9.45 -0.31
N PHE A 280 24.52 9.97 0.79
CA PHE A 280 24.23 9.12 1.94
C PHE A 280 23.17 8.05 1.64
N LYS A 281 22.21 8.36 0.78
CA LYS A 281 21.20 7.37 0.39
C LYS A 281 21.76 6.27 -0.51
N LEU A 282 22.77 6.61 -1.32
CA LEU A 282 23.53 5.63 -2.09
C LEU A 282 24.35 4.72 -1.17
N GLU A 283 25.10 5.31 -0.25
CA GLU A 283 25.92 4.57 0.72
C GLU A 283 25.08 3.68 1.65
N ASP A 284 23.92 4.15 2.07
CA ASP A 284 22.97 3.37 2.85
C ASP A 284 22.50 2.12 2.09
N LYS A 285 22.23 2.26 0.79
CA LYS A 285 21.92 1.12 -0.07
C LYS A 285 23.08 0.18 -0.29
N ILE A 286 24.28 0.69 -0.44
CA ILE A 286 25.49 -0.14 -0.55
C ILE A 286 25.69 -0.91 0.76
N ALA A 287 25.56 -0.24 1.90
CA ALA A 287 25.65 -0.88 3.20
C ALA A 287 24.56 -1.98 3.40
N GLU A 288 23.34 -1.76 2.91
CA GLU A 288 22.30 -2.80 2.90
C GLU A 288 22.71 -4.04 2.06
N LEU A 289 23.36 -3.83 0.91
CA LEU A 289 23.88 -4.92 0.09
C LEU A 289 25.04 -5.65 0.78
N GLU A 290 25.95 -4.90 1.38
CA GLU A 290 27.05 -5.43 2.15
C GLU A 290 26.56 -6.35 3.28
N GLN A 291 25.52 -5.95 4.04
CA GLN A 291 24.92 -6.77 5.11
C GLN A 291 24.39 -8.12 4.65
N ARG A 292 24.09 -8.25 3.37
CA ARG A 292 23.51 -9.46 2.77
C ARG A 292 24.50 -10.30 1.98
N ALA A 293 25.72 -9.82 1.84
CA ALA A 293 26.78 -10.56 1.20
C ALA A 293 27.40 -11.56 2.17
N ASP A 294 27.75 -12.75 1.68
CA ASP A 294 28.57 -13.70 2.40
C ASP A 294 30.05 -13.39 2.15
N PHE A 295 30.88 -13.55 3.15
CA PHE A 295 32.30 -13.20 3.09
C PHE A 295 33.20 -14.41 3.26
N SER A 296 34.34 -14.39 2.53
CA SER A 296 35.51 -15.19 2.77
C SER A 296 36.67 -14.27 3.20
N GLN A 297 37.86 -14.79 3.45
CA GLN A 297 39.01 -13.96 3.87
C GLN A 297 39.40 -12.88 2.84
N ASN A 298 39.22 -13.16 1.55
CA ASN A 298 39.64 -12.26 0.46
C ASN A 298 38.57 -11.99 -0.57
N SER A 299 37.38 -12.59 -0.42
CA SER A 299 36.30 -12.51 -1.41
C SER A 299 34.94 -12.37 -0.77
N PHE A 300 33.98 -11.86 -1.52
CA PHE A 300 32.57 -11.78 -1.14
C PHE A 300 31.70 -12.47 -2.18
N VAL A 301 30.52 -12.90 -1.76
CA VAL A 301 29.45 -13.45 -2.61
C VAL A 301 28.17 -12.69 -2.37
N LEU A 302 27.56 -12.20 -3.44
CA LEU A 302 26.26 -11.53 -3.38
C LEU A 302 25.27 -12.20 -4.31
N ASP A 303 24.08 -12.51 -3.80
CA ASP A 303 22.96 -13.08 -4.54
C ASP A 303 21.99 -11.97 -4.94
N VAL A 304 21.86 -11.71 -6.26
CA VAL A 304 21.02 -10.63 -6.79
C VAL A 304 20.08 -11.17 -7.88
N TRP A 305 18.78 -10.85 -7.75
CA TRP A 305 17.84 -11.11 -8.83
C TRP A 305 17.88 -10.00 -9.86
N VAL A 306 18.04 -10.38 -11.11
CA VAL A 306 18.11 -9.45 -12.25
C VAL A 306 17.18 -9.94 -13.35
N ASN A 307 16.62 -9.01 -14.14
CA ASN A 307 15.91 -9.40 -15.35
C ASN A 307 16.86 -10.04 -16.35
N GLU A 308 16.38 -11.04 -17.09
CA GLU A 308 17.16 -11.69 -18.14
C GLU A 308 17.69 -10.68 -19.18
N SER A 309 16.94 -9.60 -19.48
CA SER A 309 17.34 -8.53 -20.40
C SER A 309 18.49 -7.66 -19.89
N ASP A 310 18.60 -7.49 -18.56
CA ASP A 310 19.52 -6.53 -17.95
C ASP A 310 20.82 -7.18 -17.45
N LYS A 311 20.90 -8.51 -17.56
CA LYS A 311 22.08 -9.30 -17.20
C LYS A 311 23.38 -8.78 -17.83
N ALA A 312 23.37 -8.52 -19.13
CA ALA A 312 24.54 -8.03 -19.84
C ALA A 312 24.98 -6.61 -19.38
N LEU A 313 24.05 -5.82 -18.82
CA LEU A 313 24.37 -4.52 -18.24
C LEU A 313 25.09 -4.68 -16.89
N VAL A 314 24.63 -5.60 -16.05
CA VAL A 314 25.26 -5.89 -14.75
C VAL A 314 26.67 -6.47 -14.97
N ASP A 315 26.82 -7.41 -15.92
CA ASP A 315 28.12 -7.99 -16.25
C ASP A 315 29.11 -6.92 -16.72
N LYS A 316 28.71 -6.04 -17.63
CA LYS A 316 29.55 -4.91 -18.07
C LYS A 316 29.88 -3.93 -16.96
N ALA A 317 28.92 -3.64 -16.07
CA ALA A 317 29.13 -2.73 -14.95
C ALA A 317 30.18 -3.29 -13.98
N ILE A 318 30.13 -4.57 -13.65
CA ILE A 318 31.10 -5.24 -12.79
C ILE A 318 32.48 -5.33 -13.47
N ALA A 319 32.51 -5.67 -14.76
CA ALA A 319 33.72 -5.73 -15.55
C ALA A 319 34.46 -4.38 -15.64
N SER A 320 33.74 -3.26 -15.52
CA SER A 320 34.37 -1.92 -15.50
C SER A 320 35.17 -1.64 -14.23
N VAL A 321 34.90 -2.35 -13.13
CA VAL A 321 35.53 -2.17 -11.82
C VAL A 321 36.77 -3.09 -11.69
N SER A 322 36.65 -4.36 -12.07
CA SER A 322 37.73 -5.33 -11.94
C SER A 322 37.60 -6.45 -12.98
N ASP A 323 38.72 -6.92 -13.50
CA ASP A 323 38.76 -8.10 -14.39
C ASP A 323 38.66 -9.42 -13.62
N LYS A 324 38.82 -9.38 -12.29
CA LYS A 324 38.79 -10.57 -11.43
C LYS A 324 37.44 -10.70 -10.74
N TYR A 325 36.46 -11.26 -11.43
CA TYR A 325 35.14 -11.58 -10.88
C TYR A 325 34.58 -12.86 -11.48
N LEU A 326 33.62 -13.45 -10.82
CA LEU A 326 32.87 -14.62 -11.30
C LEU A 326 31.38 -14.35 -11.15
N ILE A 327 30.63 -14.51 -12.24
CA ILE A 327 29.16 -14.47 -12.18
C ILE A 327 28.63 -15.85 -12.52
N LYS A 328 27.92 -16.47 -11.59
CA LYS A 328 27.14 -17.68 -11.84
C LYS A 328 25.66 -17.35 -11.94
N GLU A 329 25.02 -17.92 -12.95
CA GLU A 329 23.64 -17.73 -13.25
C GLU A 329 22.83 -18.94 -12.87
N LYS A 330 21.62 -18.68 -12.34
CA LYS A 330 20.63 -19.71 -12.11
C LYS A 330 19.25 -19.18 -12.48
N ALA A 331 18.57 -19.87 -13.38
CA ALA A 331 17.23 -19.47 -13.80
C ALA A 331 16.23 -19.67 -12.65
N ALA A 332 15.23 -18.76 -12.56
CA ALA A 332 14.18 -18.86 -11.54
C ALA A 332 13.43 -20.22 -11.58
N SER A 333 13.32 -20.81 -12.76
CA SER A 333 12.69 -22.14 -12.96
C SER A 333 13.45 -23.30 -12.31
N GLU A 334 14.74 -23.15 -12.00
CA GLU A 334 15.56 -24.19 -11.41
C GLU A 334 15.40 -24.32 -9.88
N PHE A 335 14.79 -23.30 -9.24
CA PHE A 335 14.58 -23.29 -7.79
C PHE A 335 13.28 -23.99 -7.35
N GLY A 336 12.39 -24.34 -8.29
CA GLY A 336 11.08 -24.89 -7.97
C GLY A 336 10.25 -23.92 -7.10
N ASN A 337 9.52 -24.44 -6.11
CA ASN A 337 8.69 -23.64 -5.20
C ASN A 337 9.43 -23.19 -3.92
N GLN A 338 10.73 -23.48 -3.79
CA GLN A 338 11.49 -23.19 -2.57
C GLN A 338 11.90 -21.72 -2.45
N VAL A 339 12.10 -21.04 -3.59
CA VAL A 339 12.49 -19.63 -3.64
C VAL A 339 11.50 -18.86 -4.52
N VAL A 340 10.93 -17.81 -3.99
CA VAL A 340 10.00 -16.94 -4.74
C VAL A 340 10.77 -15.76 -5.30
N PRO A 341 11.02 -15.71 -6.63
CA PRO A 341 11.67 -14.57 -7.26
C PRO A 341 10.80 -13.30 -7.14
N PRO A 342 11.40 -12.12 -7.10
CA PRO A 342 10.65 -10.87 -7.15
C PRO A 342 9.91 -10.75 -8.48
N THR A 343 8.68 -10.23 -8.42
CA THR A 343 7.84 -10.09 -9.62
C THR A 343 7.98 -8.70 -10.21
N LYS A 344 8.43 -8.61 -11.46
CA LYS A 344 8.42 -7.39 -12.24
C LYS A 344 7.45 -7.50 -13.41
N LEU A 345 6.48 -6.59 -13.46
CA LEU A 345 5.48 -6.55 -14.51
C LEU A 345 6.04 -5.86 -15.76
N LYS A 346 5.76 -6.43 -16.94
CA LYS A 346 6.11 -5.87 -18.25
C LYS A 346 4.86 -5.69 -19.07
N ASN A 347 4.26 -4.54 -18.95
CA ASN A 347 2.99 -4.21 -19.60
C ASN A 347 3.17 -3.22 -20.75
N ASN A 348 2.26 -3.32 -21.75
CA ASN A 348 2.21 -2.42 -22.89
C ASN A 348 1.81 -1.01 -22.47
N TRP A 349 2.05 -0.02 -23.35
CA TRP A 349 1.71 1.39 -23.08
C TRP A 349 0.24 1.58 -22.68
N PHE A 350 -0.68 0.74 -23.17
CA PHE A 350 -2.09 0.81 -22.82
C PHE A 350 -2.37 0.28 -21.42
N THR A 351 -1.81 -0.85 -21.03
CA THR A 351 -2.08 -1.54 -19.78
C THR A 351 -1.18 -1.07 -18.64
N LYS A 352 0.03 -0.57 -18.93
CA LYS A 352 1.03 -0.12 -17.96
C LYS A 352 0.50 0.82 -16.86
N PRO A 353 -0.34 1.84 -17.12
CA PRO A 353 -0.86 2.69 -16.04
C PRO A 353 -1.71 1.94 -15.01
N PHE A 354 -2.38 0.85 -15.43
CA PHE A 354 -3.22 0.04 -14.55
C PHE A 354 -2.41 -0.83 -13.57
N GLU A 355 -1.09 -0.99 -13.78
CA GLU A 355 -0.20 -1.59 -12.79
C GLU A 355 -0.29 -0.89 -11.43
N MET A 356 -0.58 0.41 -11.41
CA MET A 356 -0.80 1.15 -10.17
C MET A 356 -1.95 0.56 -9.35
N ILE A 357 -3.05 0.20 -10.01
CA ILE A 357 -4.22 -0.40 -9.35
C ILE A 357 -3.86 -1.80 -8.84
N VAL A 358 -3.18 -2.61 -9.66
CA VAL A 358 -2.74 -3.96 -9.24
C VAL A 358 -1.81 -3.87 -8.04
N LYS A 359 -0.84 -2.93 -8.05
CA LYS A 359 0.09 -2.72 -6.92
C LYS A 359 -0.59 -2.29 -5.62
N MET A 360 -1.75 -1.63 -5.69
CA MET A 360 -2.55 -1.28 -4.50
C MET A 360 -3.15 -2.52 -3.81
N TYR A 361 -3.50 -3.55 -4.58
CA TYR A 361 -4.02 -4.81 -4.05
C TYR A 361 -2.94 -5.82 -3.70
N GLY A 362 -1.78 -5.73 -4.34
CA GLY A 362 -0.64 -6.63 -4.21
C GLY A 362 -0.12 -7.11 -5.55
N LEU A 363 1.20 -7.32 -5.65
CA LEU A 363 1.80 -7.90 -6.85
C LEU A 363 1.47 -9.39 -6.94
N PRO A 364 1.15 -9.92 -8.14
CA PRO A 364 0.98 -11.36 -8.33
C PRO A 364 2.31 -12.07 -8.06
N ALA A 365 2.25 -13.31 -7.58
CA ALA A 365 3.44 -14.14 -7.43
C ALA A 365 4.09 -14.43 -8.79
N TYR A 366 5.39 -14.71 -8.82
CA TYR A 366 6.17 -14.89 -10.06
C TYR A 366 5.56 -15.91 -11.05
N HIS A 367 4.97 -16.98 -10.53
CA HIS A 367 4.35 -18.05 -11.33
C HIS A 367 2.89 -17.80 -11.70
N GLU A 368 2.28 -16.73 -11.20
CA GLU A 368 0.89 -16.38 -11.46
C GLU A 368 0.72 -15.64 -12.79
N ILE A 369 -0.50 -15.59 -13.27
CA ILE A 369 -0.85 -14.80 -14.46
C ILE A 369 -0.95 -13.33 -14.04
N ASP A 370 -0.34 -12.44 -14.82
CA ASP A 370 -0.51 -11.00 -14.62
C ASP A 370 -1.97 -10.58 -14.92
N PRO A 371 -2.73 -10.09 -13.92
CA PRO A 371 -4.10 -9.66 -14.12
C PRO A 371 -4.21 -8.29 -14.80
N THR A 372 -3.12 -7.53 -14.94
CA THR A 372 -3.13 -6.12 -15.40
C THR A 372 -3.79 -5.93 -16.78
N PRO A 373 -3.51 -6.76 -17.80
CA PRO A 373 -4.16 -6.57 -19.11
C PRO A 373 -5.67 -6.81 -19.06
N PHE A 374 -6.09 -7.84 -18.33
CA PHE A 374 -7.50 -8.14 -18.15
C PHE A 374 -8.21 -7.04 -17.35
N LEU A 375 -7.61 -6.61 -16.23
CA LEU A 375 -8.11 -5.50 -15.43
C LEU A 375 -8.27 -4.22 -16.28
N ALA A 376 -7.26 -3.86 -17.08
CA ALA A 376 -7.29 -2.65 -17.90
C ALA A 376 -8.47 -2.64 -18.87
N ILE A 377 -8.68 -3.76 -19.58
CA ILE A 377 -9.76 -3.89 -20.56
C ILE A 377 -11.13 -3.87 -19.87
N THR A 378 -11.31 -4.70 -18.84
CA THR A 378 -12.59 -4.79 -18.12
C THR A 378 -12.93 -3.50 -17.41
N TYR A 379 -11.94 -2.82 -16.79
CA TYR A 379 -12.16 -1.54 -16.12
C TYR A 379 -12.60 -0.44 -17.09
N CYS A 380 -11.97 -0.35 -18.27
CA CYS A 380 -12.36 0.59 -19.32
C CYS A 380 -13.75 0.28 -19.88
N LEU A 381 -14.07 -1.01 -20.10
CA LEU A 381 -15.39 -1.42 -20.59
C LEU A 381 -16.49 -1.13 -19.56
N ALA A 382 -16.27 -1.50 -18.29
CA ALA A 382 -17.21 -1.20 -17.20
C ALA A 382 -17.49 0.31 -17.11
N TRP A 383 -16.43 1.13 -17.17
CA TRP A 383 -16.56 2.58 -17.12
C TRP A 383 -17.36 3.10 -18.33
N GLY A 384 -17.08 2.62 -19.54
CA GLY A 384 -17.82 2.98 -20.74
C GLY A 384 -19.31 2.60 -20.66
N ILE A 385 -19.61 1.39 -20.17
CA ILE A 385 -21.00 0.93 -19.98
C ILE A 385 -21.72 1.80 -18.94
N MET A 386 -21.05 2.14 -17.82
CA MET A 386 -21.67 2.91 -16.72
C MET A 386 -21.82 4.40 -17.04
N PHE A 387 -20.82 4.99 -17.68
CA PHE A 387 -20.69 6.43 -17.89
C PHE A 387 -20.49 6.76 -19.36
N GLY A 388 -21.27 6.12 -20.25
CA GLY A 388 -21.24 6.33 -21.70
C GLY A 388 -21.87 7.66 -22.09
N ASP A 389 -21.09 8.73 -22.09
CA ASP A 389 -21.50 10.08 -22.49
C ASP A 389 -20.34 10.80 -23.20
N ILE A 390 -20.61 11.37 -24.36
CA ILE A 390 -19.58 12.01 -25.21
C ILE A 390 -19.00 13.24 -24.51
N GLY A 391 -19.86 14.09 -23.92
CA GLY A 391 -19.44 15.35 -23.30
C GLY A 391 -18.66 15.11 -22.01
N GLN A 392 -19.18 14.29 -21.11
CA GLN A 392 -18.51 13.91 -19.87
C GLN A 392 -17.21 13.16 -20.17
N GLY A 393 -17.22 12.23 -21.13
CA GLY A 393 -16.04 11.49 -21.58
C GLY A 393 -14.93 12.41 -22.10
N LEU A 394 -15.29 13.47 -22.84
CA LEU A 394 -14.33 14.48 -23.28
C LEU A 394 -13.73 15.25 -22.11
N VAL A 395 -14.54 15.61 -21.11
CA VAL A 395 -14.04 16.27 -19.89
C VAL A 395 -13.04 15.37 -19.15
N TYR A 396 -13.36 14.07 -18.95
CA TYR A 396 -12.43 13.13 -18.35
C TYR A 396 -11.14 12.95 -19.14
N PHE A 397 -11.25 12.90 -20.49
CA PHE A 397 -10.09 12.77 -21.36
C PHE A 397 -9.16 13.99 -21.25
N LEU A 398 -9.72 15.20 -21.32
CA LEU A 398 -8.96 16.45 -21.16
C LEU A 398 -8.37 16.59 -19.75
N ALA A 399 -9.16 16.30 -18.71
CA ALA A 399 -8.67 16.31 -17.34
C ALA A 399 -7.50 15.34 -17.15
N GLY A 400 -7.59 14.14 -17.75
CA GLY A 400 -6.50 13.16 -17.77
C GLY A 400 -5.24 13.69 -18.46
N LEU A 401 -5.39 14.43 -19.57
CA LEU A 401 -4.28 15.05 -20.28
C LEU A 401 -3.54 16.09 -19.44
N PHE A 402 -4.27 16.91 -18.69
CA PHE A 402 -3.68 17.88 -17.76
C PHE A 402 -3.04 17.20 -16.56
N LEU A 403 -3.74 16.22 -15.96
CA LEU A 403 -3.25 15.51 -14.78
C LEU A 403 -2.00 14.68 -15.08
N LYS A 404 -1.84 14.17 -16.30
CA LYS A 404 -0.66 13.39 -16.73
C LYS A 404 0.67 14.12 -16.49
N LYS A 405 0.69 15.47 -16.54
CA LYS A 405 1.91 16.26 -16.30
C LYS A 405 2.36 16.16 -14.83
N LYS A 406 1.42 16.13 -13.87
CA LYS A 406 1.70 16.08 -12.43
C LYS A 406 1.70 14.65 -11.89
N MET A 407 0.77 13.81 -12.36
CA MET A 407 0.57 12.43 -11.94
C MET A 407 0.40 11.53 -13.18
N PRO A 408 1.50 10.94 -13.71
CA PRO A 408 1.47 10.27 -15.01
C PRO A 408 0.57 9.01 -15.03
N ALA A 409 0.54 8.20 -13.97
CA ALA A 409 -0.27 6.97 -13.97
C ALA A 409 -1.79 7.27 -13.88
N PRO A 410 -2.30 8.01 -12.88
CA PRO A 410 -3.72 8.38 -12.81
C PRO A 410 -4.20 9.16 -14.03
N GLY A 411 -3.41 10.12 -14.54
CA GLY A 411 -3.76 10.89 -15.72
C GLY A 411 -3.93 10.02 -16.97
N ASN A 412 -3.05 9.03 -17.16
CA ASN A 412 -3.16 8.08 -18.26
C ASN A 412 -4.35 7.12 -18.12
N ILE A 413 -4.72 6.72 -16.88
CA ILE A 413 -5.93 5.92 -16.63
C ILE A 413 -7.16 6.76 -17.02
N LEU A 414 -7.26 7.98 -16.50
CA LEU A 414 -8.41 8.86 -16.74
C LEU A 414 -8.61 9.17 -18.24
N MET A 415 -7.52 9.36 -19.01
CA MET A 415 -7.58 9.51 -20.46
C MET A 415 -8.24 8.29 -21.13
N ARG A 416 -7.87 7.06 -20.73
CA ARG A 416 -8.43 5.83 -21.31
C ARG A 416 -9.90 5.68 -20.96
N LEU A 417 -10.25 5.94 -19.70
CA LEU A 417 -11.64 5.91 -19.22
C LEU A 417 -12.50 6.92 -19.99
N GLY A 418 -12.00 8.16 -20.16
CA GLY A 418 -12.67 9.20 -20.97
C GLY A 418 -12.84 8.78 -22.42
N GLY A 419 -11.82 8.14 -23.02
CA GLY A 419 -11.90 7.61 -24.38
C GLY A 419 -13.00 6.55 -24.56
N PHE A 420 -13.08 5.58 -23.62
CA PHE A 420 -14.15 4.58 -23.63
C PHE A 420 -15.53 5.19 -23.37
N SER A 421 -15.63 6.17 -22.45
CA SER A 421 -16.87 6.92 -22.22
C SER A 421 -17.37 7.62 -23.49
N ILE A 422 -16.48 8.24 -24.28
CA ILE A 422 -16.83 8.84 -25.58
C ILE A 422 -17.37 7.78 -26.54
N VAL A 423 -16.69 6.63 -26.68
CA VAL A 423 -17.12 5.55 -27.57
C VAL A 423 -18.50 5.04 -27.20
N PHE A 424 -18.73 4.75 -25.92
CA PHE A 424 -20.05 4.30 -25.46
C PHE A 424 -21.10 5.42 -25.51
N GLY A 425 -20.69 6.69 -25.35
CA GLY A 425 -21.57 7.84 -25.56
C GLY A 425 -22.13 7.92 -26.99
N PHE A 426 -21.34 7.56 -27.99
CA PHE A 426 -21.85 7.39 -29.38
C PHE A 426 -22.79 6.19 -29.52
N VAL A 427 -22.54 5.08 -28.81
CA VAL A 427 -23.44 3.92 -28.80
C VAL A 427 -24.80 4.28 -28.21
N TYR A 428 -24.80 5.07 -27.16
CA TYR A 428 -26.00 5.46 -26.41
C TYR A 428 -26.68 6.72 -27.00
N GLY A 429 -25.93 7.52 -27.77
CA GLY A 429 -26.41 8.80 -28.25
C GLY A 429 -26.62 9.82 -27.14
N SER A 430 -25.69 9.89 -26.19
CA SER A 430 -25.72 10.80 -25.04
C SER A 430 -24.62 11.85 -25.11
N LEU A 431 -24.97 13.11 -24.86
CA LEU A 431 -24.06 14.25 -24.82
C LEU A 431 -24.43 15.14 -23.60
N PHE A 432 -23.60 15.17 -22.55
CA PHE A 432 -23.85 15.87 -21.30
C PHE A 432 -25.20 15.52 -20.65
N GLY A 433 -25.62 14.24 -20.75
CA GLY A 433 -26.90 13.77 -20.23
C GLY A 433 -28.11 14.05 -21.12
N LEU A 434 -27.92 14.75 -22.24
CA LEU A 434 -28.96 14.96 -23.25
C LEU A 434 -28.99 13.74 -24.18
N GLU A 435 -30.19 13.17 -24.37
CA GLU A 435 -30.39 11.98 -25.20
C GLU A 435 -30.87 12.33 -26.63
N GLN A 436 -30.95 11.33 -27.51
CA GLN A 436 -31.38 11.47 -28.88
C GLN A 436 -32.76 12.17 -29.02
N HIS A 437 -33.64 12.07 -28.06
CA HIS A 437 -34.93 12.75 -28.07
C HIS A 437 -34.77 14.28 -28.02
N GLU A 438 -33.75 14.77 -27.33
CA GLU A 438 -33.45 16.22 -27.23
C GLU A 438 -32.45 16.67 -28.31
N LEU A 439 -31.62 15.74 -28.81
CA LEU A 439 -30.60 15.99 -29.85
C LEU A 439 -30.77 15.04 -31.06
N PRO A 440 -31.76 15.30 -31.96
CA PRO A 440 -32.07 14.39 -33.06
C PRO A 440 -30.97 14.15 -34.08
N TRP A 441 -29.93 15.01 -34.10
CA TRP A 441 -28.78 14.90 -34.99
C TRP A 441 -27.70 13.93 -34.49
N LEU A 442 -27.78 13.51 -33.23
CA LEU A 442 -26.77 12.63 -32.62
C LEU A 442 -27.05 11.17 -33.02
N PRO A 443 -26.11 10.47 -33.68
CA PRO A 443 -26.29 9.06 -33.99
C PRO A 443 -26.35 8.22 -32.72
N SER A 444 -27.33 7.34 -32.63
CA SER A 444 -27.49 6.37 -31.55
C SER A 444 -27.74 4.99 -32.13
N LEU A 445 -27.12 3.95 -31.53
CA LEU A 445 -27.43 2.56 -31.85
C LEU A 445 -28.65 2.04 -31.08
N LEU A 446 -29.05 2.77 -30.02
CA LEU A 446 -30.20 2.44 -29.18
C LEU A 446 -31.32 3.45 -29.41
N ASP A 447 -32.35 3.05 -30.19
CA ASP A 447 -33.50 3.88 -30.48
C ASP A 447 -34.17 4.39 -29.20
N GLY A 448 -34.20 5.70 -28.99
CA GLY A 448 -34.80 6.37 -27.85
C GLY A 448 -33.89 6.51 -26.62
N GLY A 449 -32.60 6.19 -26.77
CA GLY A 449 -31.59 6.36 -25.72
C GLY A 449 -31.62 5.26 -24.64
N PRO A 450 -30.65 5.28 -23.71
CA PRO A 450 -30.54 4.27 -22.66
C PRO A 450 -31.64 4.34 -21.60
N LEU A 451 -32.22 5.52 -21.38
CA LEU A 451 -33.28 5.71 -20.36
C LEU A 451 -34.68 5.36 -20.85
N ALA A 452 -34.85 5.04 -22.13
CA ALA A 452 -36.13 4.60 -22.64
C ALA A 452 -36.61 3.32 -21.90
N PRO A 453 -37.86 3.27 -21.41
CA PRO A 453 -38.39 2.12 -20.65
C PRO A 453 -38.21 0.78 -21.37
N LYS A 454 -38.22 0.79 -22.69
CA LYS A 454 -37.97 -0.37 -23.56
C LYS A 454 -36.54 -0.92 -23.44
N ASN A 455 -35.54 -0.07 -23.21
CA ASN A 455 -34.12 -0.44 -23.24
C ASN A 455 -33.57 -0.80 -21.87
N ILE A 456 -34.23 -0.39 -20.78
CA ILE A 456 -33.77 -0.62 -19.40
C ILE A 456 -33.50 -2.11 -19.08
N PRO A 457 -34.42 -3.06 -19.40
CA PRO A 457 -34.18 -4.47 -19.13
C PRO A 457 -32.97 -5.03 -19.89
N SER A 458 -32.76 -4.58 -21.13
CA SER A 458 -31.66 -5.01 -21.97
C SER A 458 -30.32 -4.52 -21.44
N ILE A 459 -30.24 -3.29 -20.95
CA ILE A 459 -29.01 -2.71 -20.36
C ILE A 459 -28.66 -3.40 -19.05
N LEU A 460 -29.65 -3.66 -18.19
CA LEU A 460 -29.44 -4.46 -16.98
C LEU A 460 -28.94 -5.86 -17.29
N ALA A 461 -29.51 -6.50 -18.31
CA ALA A 461 -29.06 -7.82 -18.77
C ALA A 461 -27.61 -7.78 -19.30
N VAL A 462 -27.21 -6.74 -20.04
CA VAL A 462 -25.83 -6.52 -20.48
C VAL A 462 -24.90 -6.35 -19.29
N GLY A 463 -25.28 -5.59 -18.27
CA GLY A 463 -24.48 -5.41 -17.05
C GLY A 463 -24.26 -6.73 -16.30
N VAL A 464 -25.30 -7.54 -16.13
CA VAL A 464 -25.21 -8.87 -15.51
C VAL A 464 -24.36 -9.82 -16.35
N LEU A 465 -24.58 -9.86 -17.67
CA LEU A 465 -23.79 -10.69 -18.58
C LEU A 465 -22.31 -10.31 -18.56
N TYR A 466 -22.02 -9.01 -18.57
CA TYR A 466 -20.66 -8.50 -18.41
C TYR A 466 -20.04 -9.02 -17.10
N GLY A 467 -20.75 -8.92 -15.97
CA GLY A 467 -20.29 -9.43 -14.68
C GLY A 467 -20.01 -10.93 -14.68
N VAL A 468 -20.88 -11.73 -15.29
CA VAL A 468 -20.69 -13.19 -15.43
C VAL A 468 -19.43 -13.49 -16.24
N ILE A 469 -19.20 -12.78 -17.36
CA ILE A 469 -18.02 -12.97 -18.19
C ILE A 469 -16.74 -12.62 -17.40
N VAL A 470 -16.72 -11.48 -16.72
CA VAL A 470 -15.57 -11.02 -15.93
C VAL A 470 -15.22 -12.03 -14.82
N LEU A 471 -16.22 -12.49 -14.06
CA LEU A 471 -16.00 -13.47 -13.01
C LEU A 471 -15.60 -14.84 -13.56
N THR A 472 -16.17 -15.29 -14.68
CA THR A 472 -15.77 -16.54 -15.33
C THR A 472 -14.27 -16.51 -15.67
N VAL A 473 -13.77 -15.42 -16.29
CA VAL A 473 -12.35 -15.29 -16.60
C VAL A 473 -11.51 -15.22 -15.31
N SER A 474 -12.00 -14.56 -14.26
CA SER A 474 -11.32 -14.51 -12.96
C SER A 474 -11.18 -15.91 -12.34
N PHE A 475 -12.24 -16.74 -12.36
CA PHE A 475 -12.17 -18.13 -11.90
C PHE A 475 -11.20 -18.97 -12.74
N VAL A 476 -11.19 -18.78 -14.07
CA VAL A 476 -10.21 -19.44 -14.94
C VAL A 476 -8.77 -19.09 -14.53
N PHE A 477 -8.49 -17.81 -14.22
CA PHE A 477 -7.19 -17.40 -13.70
C PHE A 477 -6.89 -18.04 -12.33
N GLY A 478 -7.86 -18.11 -11.43
CA GLY A 478 -7.74 -18.77 -10.13
C GLY A 478 -7.33 -20.24 -10.30
N VAL A 479 -8.05 -20.99 -11.13
CA VAL A 479 -7.76 -22.40 -11.41
C VAL A 479 -6.37 -22.58 -12.02
N ILE A 480 -6.01 -21.78 -13.04
CA ILE A 480 -4.68 -21.89 -13.68
C ILE A 480 -3.57 -21.56 -12.67
N ASN A 481 -3.73 -20.52 -11.85
CA ASN A 481 -2.73 -20.14 -10.85
C ASN A 481 -2.54 -21.23 -9.79
N SER A 482 -3.62 -21.81 -9.28
CA SER A 482 -3.56 -22.90 -8.29
C SER A 482 -2.93 -24.17 -8.88
N LEU A 483 -3.25 -24.52 -10.13
CA LEU A 483 -2.62 -25.67 -10.80
C LEU A 483 -1.12 -25.45 -11.04
N ARG A 484 -0.70 -24.20 -11.34
CA ARG A 484 0.74 -23.86 -11.47
C ARG A 484 1.50 -23.97 -10.14
N LYS A 485 0.81 -23.74 -9.02
CA LYS A 485 1.37 -23.93 -7.67
C LYS A 485 1.34 -25.40 -7.22
N ASN A 486 0.80 -26.32 -8.02
CA ASN A 486 0.51 -27.71 -7.66
C ASN A 486 -0.46 -27.82 -6.46
N ASP A 487 -1.29 -26.82 -6.25
CA ASP A 487 -2.33 -26.81 -5.22
C ASP A 487 -3.65 -27.30 -5.83
N ILE A 488 -3.86 -28.62 -5.77
CA ILE A 488 -5.06 -29.27 -6.31
C ILE A 488 -6.27 -28.96 -5.43
N GLU A 489 -6.05 -28.79 -4.13
CA GLU A 489 -7.13 -28.50 -3.17
C GLU A 489 -7.83 -27.19 -3.53
N GLU A 490 -7.07 -26.09 -3.60
CA GLU A 490 -7.62 -24.80 -3.89
C GLU A 490 -8.03 -24.65 -5.37
N GLY A 491 -7.32 -25.35 -6.29
CA GLY A 491 -7.61 -25.30 -7.73
C GLY A 491 -8.94 -25.97 -8.14
N LEU A 492 -9.27 -27.12 -7.56
CA LEU A 492 -10.49 -27.87 -7.90
C LEU A 492 -11.64 -27.63 -6.90
N PHE A 493 -11.34 -27.67 -5.60
CA PHE A 493 -12.35 -27.69 -4.55
C PHE A 493 -12.44 -26.39 -3.75
N GLY A 494 -11.50 -25.45 -3.95
CA GLY A 494 -11.46 -24.16 -3.28
C GLY A 494 -12.49 -23.15 -3.78
N LYS A 495 -12.66 -22.08 -3.02
CA LYS A 495 -13.61 -20.99 -3.32
C LYS A 495 -13.31 -20.25 -4.62
N ASN A 496 -12.03 -20.18 -5.02
CA ASN A 496 -11.57 -19.58 -6.28
C ASN A 496 -11.32 -20.63 -7.38
N GLY A 497 -11.63 -21.89 -7.11
CA GLY A 497 -11.45 -23.02 -7.99
C GLY A 497 -12.71 -23.38 -8.79
N VAL A 498 -12.73 -24.61 -9.31
CA VAL A 498 -13.83 -25.13 -10.13
C VAL A 498 -15.13 -25.24 -9.30
N ALA A 499 -15.05 -25.68 -8.03
CA ALA A 499 -16.22 -25.79 -7.15
C ALA A 499 -16.83 -24.41 -6.86
N GLY A 500 -16.01 -23.37 -6.59
CA GLY A 500 -16.47 -22.00 -6.42
C GLY A 500 -17.12 -21.43 -7.68
N TYR A 501 -16.58 -21.73 -8.85
CA TYR A 501 -17.18 -21.35 -10.12
C TYR A 501 -18.57 -22.02 -10.35
N LEU A 502 -18.69 -23.33 -10.10
CA LEU A 502 -19.96 -24.04 -10.20
C LEU A 502 -20.99 -23.48 -9.22
N PHE A 503 -20.57 -23.15 -8.00
CA PHE A 503 -21.42 -22.48 -7.01
C PHE A 503 -21.93 -21.13 -7.53
N PHE A 504 -21.04 -20.28 -8.02
CA PHE A 504 -21.39 -18.96 -8.55
C PHE A 504 -22.35 -19.04 -9.75
N ILE A 505 -22.04 -19.87 -10.72
CA ILE A 505 -22.88 -20.05 -11.91
C ILE A 505 -24.25 -20.60 -11.56
N SER A 506 -24.32 -21.60 -10.67
CA SER A 506 -25.60 -22.17 -10.22
C SER A 506 -26.44 -21.13 -9.45
N LEU A 507 -25.80 -20.24 -8.68
CA LEU A 507 -26.48 -19.11 -8.03
C LEU A 507 -27.09 -18.15 -9.06
N VAL A 508 -26.34 -17.75 -10.08
CA VAL A 508 -26.83 -16.87 -11.14
C VAL A 508 -27.98 -17.53 -11.89
N PHE A 509 -27.85 -18.81 -12.27
CA PHE A 509 -28.94 -19.54 -12.94
C PHE A 509 -30.19 -19.70 -12.04
N THR A 510 -30.01 -19.87 -10.73
CA THR A 510 -31.13 -19.91 -9.79
C THR A 510 -31.89 -18.58 -9.77
N LEU A 511 -31.16 -17.46 -9.69
CA LEU A 511 -31.74 -16.12 -9.72
C LEU A 511 -32.47 -15.84 -11.04
N VAL A 512 -31.89 -16.19 -12.17
CA VAL A 512 -32.52 -16.01 -13.49
C VAL A 512 -33.72 -16.93 -13.67
N SER A 513 -33.68 -18.18 -13.18
CA SER A 513 -34.82 -19.11 -13.24
C SER A 513 -36.01 -18.60 -12.43
N LEU A 514 -35.78 -17.91 -11.30
CA LEU A 514 -36.85 -17.29 -10.52
C LEU A 514 -37.58 -16.16 -11.26
N THR A 515 -36.93 -15.51 -12.24
CA THR A 515 -37.57 -14.49 -13.09
C THR A 515 -38.46 -15.07 -14.19
N GLY A 516 -38.41 -16.40 -14.42
CA GLY A 516 -39.19 -17.06 -15.46
C GLY A 516 -38.69 -16.81 -16.92
N ILE A 517 -37.55 -16.15 -17.10
CA ILE A 517 -36.98 -15.83 -18.42
C ILE A 517 -36.47 -17.10 -19.12
N ILE A 518 -35.96 -18.06 -18.36
CA ILE A 518 -35.42 -19.32 -18.89
C ILE A 518 -36.35 -20.46 -18.50
N PRO A 519 -36.76 -21.35 -19.43
CA PRO A 519 -37.64 -22.47 -19.16
C PRO A 519 -36.89 -23.66 -18.52
N VAL A 520 -36.10 -23.40 -17.47
CA VAL A 520 -35.40 -24.43 -16.69
C VAL A 520 -36.06 -24.54 -15.34
N PRO A 521 -36.45 -25.76 -14.88
CA PRO A 521 -37.03 -25.94 -13.56
C PRO A 521 -36.00 -25.51 -12.49
N THR A 522 -36.42 -24.66 -11.56
CA THR A 522 -35.58 -24.07 -10.49
C THR A 522 -34.88 -25.12 -9.62
N SER A 523 -35.46 -26.35 -9.57
CA SER A 523 -34.87 -27.46 -8.81
C SER A 523 -33.47 -27.86 -9.29
N VAL A 524 -33.17 -27.75 -10.60
CA VAL A 524 -31.88 -28.16 -11.15
C VAL A 524 -30.71 -27.26 -10.70
N PRO A 525 -30.75 -25.93 -10.90
CA PRO A 525 -29.66 -25.08 -10.45
C PRO A 525 -29.54 -25.06 -8.91
N VAL A 526 -30.62 -25.14 -8.16
CA VAL A 526 -30.59 -25.25 -6.68
C VAL A 526 -29.86 -26.51 -6.23
N THR A 527 -30.11 -27.64 -6.88
CA THR A 527 -29.43 -28.90 -6.54
C THR A 527 -27.93 -28.80 -6.79
N VAL A 528 -27.50 -28.22 -7.93
CA VAL A 528 -26.07 -27.99 -8.24
C VAL A 528 -25.45 -27.04 -7.23
N LEU A 529 -26.14 -25.98 -6.82
CA LEU A 529 -25.70 -25.02 -5.81
C LEU A 529 -25.42 -25.71 -4.47
N LEU A 530 -26.35 -26.56 -4.00
CA LEU A 530 -26.17 -27.29 -2.74
C LEU A 530 -25.03 -28.28 -2.82
N ILE A 531 -24.90 -29.02 -3.92
CA ILE A 531 -23.78 -29.98 -4.11
C ILE A 531 -22.45 -29.23 -4.12
N SER A 532 -22.33 -28.12 -4.86
CA SER A 532 -21.09 -27.35 -4.91
C SER A 532 -20.72 -26.73 -3.56
N LEU A 533 -21.71 -26.31 -2.75
CA LEU A 533 -21.48 -25.82 -1.39
C LEU A 533 -20.95 -26.95 -0.47
N VAL A 534 -21.51 -28.15 -0.56
CA VAL A 534 -21.00 -29.31 0.20
C VAL A 534 -19.58 -29.65 -0.21
N VAL A 535 -19.27 -29.61 -1.51
CA VAL A 535 -17.90 -29.84 -2.02
C VAL A 535 -16.93 -28.80 -1.49
N LEU A 536 -17.32 -27.51 -1.43
CA LEU A 536 -16.51 -26.45 -0.85
C LEU A 536 -16.23 -26.68 0.64
N ILE A 537 -17.24 -27.06 1.42
CA ILE A 537 -17.08 -27.37 2.84
C ILE A 537 -16.19 -28.62 3.07
N LEU A 538 -16.20 -29.57 2.16
CA LEU A 538 -15.42 -30.82 2.26
C LEU A 538 -14.15 -30.80 1.43
N LYS A 539 -13.58 -29.64 1.07
CA LYS A 539 -12.42 -29.51 0.18
C LYS A 539 -11.21 -30.34 0.65
N GLU A 540 -10.82 -30.18 1.93
CA GLU A 540 -9.64 -30.88 2.49
C GLU A 540 -9.82 -32.40 2.54
N PRO A 541 -10.89 -32.98 3.14
CA PRO A 541 -11.07 -34.42 3.17
C PRO A 541 -11.21 -35.05 1.78
N ILE A 542 -11.88 -34.38 0.83
CA ILE A 542 -12.00 -34.87 -0.56
C ILE A 542 -10.62 -34.91 -1.21
N THR A 543 -9.82 -33.86 -1.07
CA THR A 543 -8.46 -33.80 -1.63
C THR A 543 -7.55 -34.83 -1.00
N ASN A 544 -7.57 -35.00 0.33
CA ASN A 544 -6.75 -35.96 1.03
C ASN A 544 -7.11 -37.41 0.65
N ILE A 545 -8.40 -37.73 0.44
CA ILE A 545 -8.84 -39.01 -0.08
C ILE A 545 -8.32 -39.23 -1.51
N LEU A 546 -8.44 -38.22 -2.38
CA LEU A 546 -8.00 -38.30 -3.78
C LEU A 546 -6.50 -38.50 -3.89
N LEU A 547 -5.72 -37.81 -3.08
CA LEU A 547 -4.26 -37.85 -3.06
C LEU A 547 -3.71 -38.98 -2.17
N LYS A 548 -4.59 -39.79 -1.52
CA LYS A 548 -4.22 -40.87 -0.59
C LYS A 548 -3.32 -40.40 0.57
N LYS A 549 -3.49 -39.15 1.02
CA LYS A 549 -2.75 -38.59 2.16
C LYS A 549 -3.48 -38.89 3.48
N ARG A 550 -2.73 -39.07 4.57
CA ARG A 550 -3.24 -39.19 5.94
C ARG A 550 -2.40 -38.31 6.85
N PRO A 551 -2.99 -37.61 7.86
CA PRO A 551 -4.39 -37.70 8.32
C PRO A 551 -5.37 -37.00 7.39
N LEU A 552 -6.67 -37.29 7.49
CA LEU A 552 -7.74 -36.66 6.68
C LEU A 552 -7.97 -35.19 7.06
N PHE A 553 -7.68 -34.82 8.30
CA PHE A 553 -7.80 -33.46 8.84
C PHE A 553 -6.49 -33.05 9.50
N HIS A 554 -5.87 -31.98 9.06
CA HIS A 554 -4.57 -31.51 9.59
C HIS A 554 -4.67 -30.93 11.00
N HIS A 555 -5.78 -30.25 11.33
CA HIS A 555 -6.00 -29.56 12.61
C HIS A 555 -7.10 -30.18 13.49
N GLY A 556 -7.49 -31.42 13.21
CA GLY A 556 -8.61 -32.09 13.91
C GLY A 556 -9.98 -31.73 13.32
N ALA A 557 -10.90 -32.70 13.32
CA ALA A 557 -12.19 -32.57 12.64
C ALA A 557 -13.05 -31.38 13.16
N GLY A 558 -13.06 -31.15 14.48
CA GLY A 558 -13.87 -30.05 15.07
C GLY A 558 -13.46 -28.66 14.58
N ASN A 559 -12.16 -28.36 14.63
CA ASN A 559 -11.63 -27.06 14.20
C ASN A 559 -11.82 -26.86 12.69
N TYR A 560 -11.59 -27.92 11.91
CA TYR A 560 -11.80 -27.89 10.46
C TYR A 560 -13.25 -27.53 10.09
N PHE A 561 -14.25 -28.22 10.64
CA PHE A 561 -15.66 -27.93 10.31
C PHE A 561 -16.08 -26.53 10.74
N THR A 562 -15.56 -26.02 11.85
CA THR A 562 -15.82 -24.64 12.26
C THR A 562 -15.30 -23.65 11.22
N GLU A 563 -14.05 -23.82 10.78
CA GLU A 563 -13.41 -22.96 9.76
C GLU A 563 -14.12 -23.09 8.41
N ALA A 564 -14.41 -24.32 7.95
CA ALA A 564 -15.07 -24.58 6.68
C ALA A 564 -16.50 -24.01 6.59
N ILE A 565 -17.26 -24.01 7.69
CA ILE A 565 -18.59 -23.40 7.74
C ILE A 565 -18.48 -21.87 7.60
N PHE A 566 -17.52 -21.22 8.30
CA PHE A 566 -17.28 -19.78 8.15
C PHE A 566 -16.84 -19.43 6.73
N GLU A 567 -15.96 -20.20 6.12
CA GLU A 567 -15.52 -20.02 4.73
C GLU A 567 -16.71 -20.21 3.76
N GLY A 568 -17.60 -21.16 4.03
CA GLY A 568 -18.84 -21.36 3.26
C GLY A 568 -19.78 -20.16 3.34
N ILE A 569 -19.99 -19.60 4.53
CA ILE A 569 -20.79 -18.39 4.73
C ILE A 569 -20.16 -17.21 3.99
N GLU A 570 -18.84 -17.01 4.13
CA GLU A 570 -18.09 -15.98 3.40
C GLU A 570 -18.28 -16.11 1.88
N THR A 571 -18.21 -17.33 1.36
CA THR A 571 -18.38 -17.62 -0.08
C THR A 571 -19.78 -17.23 -0.57
N ILE A 572 -20.83 -17.54 0.21
CA ILE A 572 -22.20 -17.14 -0.11
C ILE A 572 -22.34 -15.61 -0.12
N LEU A 573 -21.82 -14.93 0.92
CA LEU A 573 -21.90 -13.47 1.03
C LEU A 573 -21.14 -12.79 -0.11
N ASN A 574 -19.95 -13.30 -0.46
CA ASN A 574 -19.16 -12.77 -1.56
C ASN A 574 -19.84 -12.97 -2.91
N ALA A 575 -20.44 -14.13 -3.16
CA ALA A 575 -21.17 -14.41 -4.40
C ALA A 575 -22.39 -13.51 -4.56
N LEU A 576 -23.18 -13.29 -3.50
CA LEU A 576 -24.31 -12.37 -3.49
C LEU A 576 -23.85 -10.91 -3.68
N SER A 577 -22.82 -10.48 -2.97
CA SER A 577 -22.25 -9.14 -3.09
C SER A 577 -21.76 -8.86 -4.52
N ASN A 578 -21.08 -9.82 -5.12
CA ASN A 578 -20.62 -9.72 -6.50
C ASN A 578 -21.78 -9.62 -7.48
N ALA A 579 -22.82 -10.47 -7.33
CA ALA A 579 -24.02 -10.42 -8.17
C ALA A 579 -24.71 -9.05 -8.11
N ILE A 580 -24.91 -8.50 -6.90
CA ILE A 580 -25.52 -7.18 -6.69
C ILE A 580 -24.62 -6.06 -7.27
N SER A 581 -23.30 -6.18 -7.11
CA SER A 581 -22.34 -5.19 -7.63
C SER A 581 -22.40 -5.07 -9.15
N PHE A 582 -22.60 -6.16 -9.87
CA PHE A 582 -22.70 -6.12 -11.33
C PHE A 582 -24.08 -5.60 -11.83
N VAL A 583 -25.14 -5.79 -11.07
CA VAL A 583 -26.41 -5.12 -11.35
C VAL A 583 -26.26 -3.60 -11.32
N ARG A 584 -25.38 -3.09 -10.43
CA ARG A 584 -25.06 -1.66 -10.36
C ARG A 584 -24.46 -1.13 -11.66
N VAL A 585 -23.64 -1.94 -12.38
CA VAL A 585 -23.04 -1.52 -13.66
C VAL A 585 -24.12 -1.13 -14.67
N GLY A 586 -25.23 -1.88 -14.73
CA GLY A 586 -26.39 -1.52 -15.55
C GLY A 586 -27.27 -0.43 -14.95
N ALA A 587 -27.35 -0.32 -13.60
CA ALA A 587 -28.23 0.62 -12.92
C ALA A 587 -27.64 2.05 -12.82
N CYS A 588 -26.32 2.20 -12.72
CA CYS A 588 -25.64 3.52 -12.61
C CYS A 588 -25.82 4.39 -13.86
N GLN A 589 -26.20 3.83 -14.98
CA GLN A 589 -26.56 4.60 -16.18
C GLN A 589 -27.84 5.44 -15.99
N LYS A 590 -28.58 5.18 -14.91
CA LYS A 590 -29.84 5.84 -14.56
C LYS A 590 -29.66 7.08 -13.66
N LEU A 591 -28.46 7.27 -13.08
CA LEU A 591 -28.05 8.40 -12.24
C LEU A 591 -27.21 9.40 -13.01
#